data_a55de57cc0ee447a0e0b0d449051cf3b
#
_entry.id   a55de57cc0ee447a0e0b0d449051cf3b
#
_cell.length_a   1.000
_cell.length_b   1.000
_cell.length_c   1.000
_cell.angle_alpha   90.00
_cell.angle_beta   90.00
_cell.angle_gamma   90.00
#
_symmetry.space_group_name_H-M   'P 1'
#
loop_
_entity.id
_entity.type
_entity.pdbx_description
1 polymer ?
#
loop_
_entity_poly.entity_id
_entity_poly.type
_entity_poly.pdbx_seq_one_letter_code
_entity_poly.pdbx_strand_id
1 'polypeptide(L)'
;MPAPLLALPALIHSISPPAAHAPPPLPSFHASPFPAGVQFEGSNEVGVFAKLTNAYCLVCLGGSQNFYSVFEGELADHIPVVHTSIAGCRFVGRVTVGNKKGLLVPHNTTDQELAHLRNALPDTVVVQRVEERLSALGNCVVTNDHVALAHTDIDRETEDIISDTLGVEVFRQTVAGNALVGSYASFSNVGGMVHPRTSLEDQEELSSLLQVPLVAGPVNRGSDVVGAGMVVNDWAAFCGMDTTSTELSVLEQVFRLGAGRPVAGAAGGGGGALGKDLRAALIDTLS
;
A
#
# COMPACT_ATOMS: atom_id res chain seq x y z
N MET A 1 33.53 55.69 47.56
CA MET A 1 33.05 56.06 46.21
C MET A 1 33.39 54.95 45.28
N PRO A 2 32.45 54.15 44.83
CA PRO A 2 32.68 53.13 43.79
C PRO A 2 32.45 53.73 42.39
N ALA A 3 33.30 53.32 41.46
CA ALA A 3 33.30 53.68 40.09
C ALA A 3 32.16 53.01 39.29
N PRO A 4 31.61 53.60 38.22
CA PRO A 4 30.50 53.03 37.46
C PRO A 4 30.96 51.93 36.49
N LEU A 5 30.21 50.83 36.46
CA LEU A 5 30.29 49.76 35.48
C LEU A 5 29.81 50.26 34.09
N LEU A 6 30.68 50.20 33.11
CA LEU A 6 30.40 50.41 31.71
C LEU A 6 29.62 49.15 31.17
N ALA A 7 28.39 49.35 30.75
CA ALA A 7 27.61 48.33 30.05
C ALA A 7 28.03 48.25 28.57
N LEU A 8 28.46 47.08 28.12
CA LEU A 8 28.69 46.72 26.75
C LEU A 8 27.38 46.38 26.06
N PRO A 9 27.07 46.86 24.85
CA PRO A 9 25.87 46.44 24.13
C PRO A 9 26.03 45.04 23.54
N ALA A 10 25.08 44.17 23.86
CA ALA A 10 24.98 42.84 23.30
C ALA A 10 24.58 42.92 21.82
N LEU A 11 25.49 42.54 20.92
CA LEU A 11 25.21 42.33 19.51
C LEU A 11 24.42 41.01 19.37
N ILE A 12 23.11 41.12 19.27
CA ILE A 12 22.25 39.97 18.91
C ILE A 12 22.37 39.84 17.39
N HIS A 13 23.21 38.89 16.95
CA HIS A 13 23.17 38.41 15.58
C HIS A 13 21.91 37.55 15.42
N SER A 14 20.92 38.03 14.67
CA SER A 14 19.78 37.24 14.24
C SER A 14 20.27 36.20 13.22
N ILE A 15 20.44 34.97 13.68
CA ILE A 15 20.68 33.82 12.79
C ILE A 15 19.34 33.48 12.20
N SER A 16 19.11 33.83 10.95
CA SER A 16 17.97 33.35 10.15
C SER A 16 18.11 31.84 9.99
N PRO A 17 17.04 31.06 10.22
CA PRO A 17 17.09 29.62 9.98
C PRO A 17 17.37 29.36 8.49
N PRO A 18 18.15 28.30 8.17
CA PRO A 18 18.41 27.94 6.78
C PRO A 18 17.08 27.67 6.07
N ALA A 19 16.92 28.23 4.88
CA ALA A 19 15.75 28.00 4.04
C ALA A 19 15.54 26.48 3.86
N ALA A 20 14.40 25.98 4.32
CA ALA A 20 14.01 24.61 4.07
C ALA A 20 13.98 24.40 2.55
N HIS A 21 14.86 23.57 2.03
CA HIS A 21 14.79 23.13 0.64
C HIS A 21 13.44 22.46 0.44
N ALA A 22 12.62 23.05 -0.40
CA ALA A 22 11.40 22.40 -0.87
C ALA A 22 11.79 21.06 -1.51
N PRO A 23 11.08 19.97 -1.20
CA PRO A 23 11.33 18.68 -1.84
C PRO A 23 11.24 18.86 -3.36
N PRO A 24 12.08 18.16 -4.13
CA PRO A 24 12.04 18.25 -5.59
C PRO A 24 10.63 17.94 -6.09
N PRO A 25 10.15 18.62 -7.14
CA PRO A 25 8.86 18.32 -7.74
C PRO A 25 8.88 16.84 -8.14
N LEU A 26 7.86 16.10 -7.68
CA LEU A 26 7.70 14.71 -8.07
C LEU A 26 7.55 14.64 -9.59
N PRO A 27 8.17 13.66 -10.26
CA PRO A 27 8.07 13.50 -11.70
C PRO A 27 6.61 13.47 -12.13
N SER A 28 6.29 14.06 -13.27
CA SER A 28 4.98 14.00 -13.88
C SER A 28 4.72 12.56 -14.34
N PHE A 29 4.02 11.80 -13.53
CA PHE A 29 3.65 10.42 -13.85
C PHE A 29 2.63 10.41 -14.99
N HIS A 30 2.97 9.79 -16.09
CA HIS A 30 2.05 9.43 -17.18
C HIS A 30 1.57 7.97 -17.02
N ALA A 31 1.37 7.51 -15.78
CA ALA A 31 0.71 6.24 -15.55
C ALA A 31 -0.72 6.31 -16.11
N SER A 32 -1.22 5.19 -16.63
CA SER A 32 -2.61 5.09 -17.07
C SER A 32 -3.53 5.54 -15.93
N PRO A 33 -4.48 6.45 -16.19
CA PRO A 33 -5.40 6.92 -15.16
C PRO A 33 -6.39 5.84 -14.69
N PHE A 34 -6.35 4.66 -15.31
CA PHE A 34 -7.31 3.58 -15.06
C PHE A 34 -6.62 2.36 -14.47
N PRO A 35 -7.32 1.60 -13.58
CA PRO A 35 -6.82 0.30 -13.15
C PRO A 35 -6.60 -0.62 -14.35
N ALA A 36 -5.42 -1.21 -14.46
CA ALA A 36 -5.11 -2.14 -15.53
C ALA A 36 -5.71 -3.53 -15.24
N GLY A 37 -6.48 -4.07 -16.18
CA GLY A 37 -6.98 -5.44 -16.10
C GLY A 37 -5.89 -6.44 -16.43
N VAL A 38 -5.65 -7.42 -15.56
CA VAL A 38 -4.58 -8.42 -15.68
C VAL A 38 -5.12 -9.81 -15.33
N GLN A 39 -4.57 -10.84 -15.97
CA GLN A 39 -4.91 -12.23 -15.69
C GLN A 39 -3.66 -13.10 -15.68
N PHE A 40 -3.51 -13.96 -14.68
CA PHE A 40 -2.42 -14.92 -14.56
C PHE A 40 -2.95 -16.32 -14.88
N GLU A 41 -2.57 -16.88 -16.05
CA GLU A 41 -2.92 -18.26 -16.45
C GLU A 41 -4.42 -18.60 -16.26
N GLY A 42 -5.33 -17.65 -16.57
CA GLY A 42 -6.77 -17.82 -16.39
C GLY A 42 -7.28 -17.48 -14.97
N SER A 43 -6.43 -17.08 -14.04
CA SER A 43 -6.81 -16.58 -12.72
C SER A 43 -6.90 -15.06 -12.69
N ASN A 44 -7.96 -14.53 -12.11
CA ASN A 44 -8.17 -13.10 -11.88
C ASN A 44 -7.66 -12.62 -10.51
N GLU A 45 -7.05 -13.50 -9.73
CA GLU A 45 -6.51 -13.22 -8.40
C GLU A 45 -5.11 -12.59 -8.50
N VAL A 46 -5.02 -11.39 -9.05
CA VAL A 46 -3.75 -10.68 -9.36
C VAL A 46 -2.89 -10.49 -8.12
N GLY A 47 -3.51 -10.16 -6.99
CA GLY A 47 -2.83 -9.97 -5.71
C GLY A 47 -2.25 -11.25 -5.09
N VAL A 48 -2.53 -12.42 -5.67
CA VAL A 48 -1.85 -13.67 -5.31
C VAL A 48 -0.48 -13.73 -5.95
N PHE A 49 -0.36 -13.27 -7.20
CA PHE A 49 0.80 -13.44 -8.07
C PHE A 49 1.70 -12.21 -8.14
N ALA A 50 1.24 -11.08 -7.61
CA ALA A 50 1.97 -9.84 -7.59
C ALA A 50 1.89 -9.15 -6.21
N LYS A 51 2.88 -8.29 -5.92
CA LYS A 51 2.90 -7.37 -4.77
C LYS A 51 3.39 -6.02 -5.26
N LEU A 52 2.58 -4.98 -5.08
CA LEU A 52 2.88 -3.62 -5.51
C LEU A 52 3.10 -2.72 -4.29
N THR A 53 4.15 -1.91 -4.37
CA THR A 53 4.47 -0.86 -3.38
C THR A 53 4.79 0.45 -4.11
N ASN A 54 5.09 1.50 -3.37
CA ASN A 54 5.53 2.77 -3.95
C ASN A 54 7.01 2.77 -4.40
N ALA A 55 7.78 1.72 -4.10
CA ALA A 55 9.22 1.64 -4.42
C ALA A 55 9.57 0.47 -5.33
N TYR A 56 8.74 -0.55 -5.42
CA TYR A 56 8.98 -1.75 -6.23
C TYR A 56 7.70 -2.53 -6.49
N CYS A 57 7.73 -3.37 -7.52
CA CYS A 57 6.71 -4.38 -7.78
C CYS A 57 7.37 -5.77 -7.84
N LEU A 58 6.82 -6.74 -7.10
CA LEU A 58 7.18 -8.16 -7.24
C LEU A 58 6.14 -8.83 -8.10
N VAL A 59 6.57 -9.64 -9.06
CA VAL A 59 5.74 -10.52 -9.88
C VAL A 59 6.27 -11.95 -9.83
N CYS A 60 5.38 -12.92 -9.83
CA CYS A 60 5.78 -14.32 -9.74
C CYS A 60 6.47 -14.80 -11.02
N LEU A 61 7.36 -15.77 -10.89
CA LEU A 61 7.95 -16.48 -12.03
C LEU A 61 6.94 -17.41 -12.73
N GLY A 62 7.14 -17.64 -14.03
CA GLY A 62 6.33 -18.58 -14.82
C GLY A 62 5.01 -18.01 -15.33
N GLY A 63 4.83 -16.69 -15.32
CA GLY A 63 3.70 -16.02 -15.94
C GLY A 63 3.82 -15.92 -17.46
N SER A 64 2.71 -15.59 -18.13
CA SER A 64 2.71 -15.30 -19.56
C SER A 64 3.38 -13.96 -19.87
N GLN A 65 3.88 -13.80 -21.10
CA GLN A 65 4.42 -12.52 -21.55
C GLN A 65 3.41 -11.38 -21.43
N ASN A 66 2.13 -11.65 -21.67
CA ASN A 66 1.07 -10.65 -21.51
C ASN A 66 0.92 -10.19 -20.05
N PHE A 67 1.06 -11.12 -19.08
CA PHE A 67 1.02 -10.79 -17.66
C PHE A 67 2.14 -9.82 -17.29
N TYR A 68 3.37 -10.11 -17.70
CA TYR A 68 4.53 -9.27 -17.41
C TYR A 68 4.47 -7.92 -18.11
N SER A 69 4.09 -7.91 -19.40
CA SER A 69 4.06 -6.67 -20.20
C SER A 69 3.13 -5.60 -19.65
N VAL A 70 2.05 -6.00 -18.95
CA VAL A 70 1.14 -5.03 -18.29
C VAL A 70 1.84 -4.36 -17.11
N PHE A 71 2.52 -5.11 -16.25
CA PHE A 71 3.26 -4.52 -15.13
C PHE A 71 4.47 -3.70 -15.60
N GLU A 72 5.26 -4.26 -16.51
CA GLU A 72 6.44 -3.58 -17.04
C GLU A 72 6.08 -2.32 -17.82
N GLY A 73 5.01 -2.36 -18.63
CA GLY A 73 4.55 -1.22 -19.41
C GLY A 73 4.09 -0.04 -18.55
N GLU A 74 3.46 -0.31 -17.40
CA GLU A 74 2.95 0.73 -16.51
C GLU A 74 3.97 1.19 -15.45
N LEU A 75 4.92 0.33 -15.07
CA LEU A 75 5.76 0.57 -13.89
C LEU A 75 7.24 0.80 -14.19
N ALA A 76 7.80 0.26 -15.30
CA ALA A 76 9.25 0.19 -15.53
C ALA A 76 9.97 1.55 -15.55
N ASP A 77 9.27 2.60 -15.97
CA ASP A 77 9.82 3.96 -15.97
C ASP A 77 9.89 4.60 -14.58
N HIS A 78 9.26 3.97 -13.56
CA HIS A 78 9.09 4.56 -12.24
C HIS A 78 9.68 3.72 -11.12
N ILE A 79 9.42 2.42 -11.12
CA ILE A 79 9.88 1.47 -10.10
C ILE A 79 10.31 0.16 -10.74
N PRO A 80 11.25 -0.59 -10.15
CA PRO A 80 11.65 -1.89 -10.66
C PRO A 80 10.51 -2.91 -10.53
N VAL A 81 10.33 -3.71 -11.59
CA VAL A 81 9.49 -4.90 -11.60
C VAL A 81 10.38 -6.12 -11.47
N VAL A 82 10.32 -6.79 -10.32
CA VAL A 82 11.21 -7.90 -9.97
C VAL A 82 10.46 -9.22 -10.09
N HIS A 83 10.96 -10.09 -10.97
CA HIS A 83 10.43 -11.44 -11.16
C HIS A 83 11.03 -12.37 -10.11
N THR A 84 10.20 -13.02 -9.30
CA THR A 84 10.67 -13.83 -8.18
C THR A 84 9.75 -15.01 -7.86
N SER A 85 10.27 -15.95 -7.09
CA SER A 85 9.50 -16.94 -6.33
C SER A 85 9.83 -16.80 -4.86
N ILE A 86 8.99 -17.30 -3.99
CA ILE A 86 9.22 -17.33 -2.54
C ILE A 86 9.05 -18.79 -2.09
N ALA A 87 10.12 -19.39 -1.58
CA ALA A 87 10.17 -20.80 -1.24
C ALA A 87 9.77 -21.73 -2.45
N GLY A 88 10.15 -21.34 -3.66
CA GLY A 88 9.73 -22.01 -4.88
C GLY A 88 8.26 -21.83 -5.26
N CYS A 89 7.47 -21.06 -4.49
CA CYS A 89 6.06 -20.81 -4.75
C CYS A 89 5.86 -19.56 -5.61
N ARG A 90 4.78 -19.58 -6.42
CA ARG A 90 4.36 -18.44 -7.27
C ARG A 90 3.43 -17.46 -6.56
N PHE A 91 2.98 -17.76 -5.35
CA PHE A 91 2.01 -16.95 -4.59
C PHE A 91 2.66 -15.77 -3.87
N VAL A 92 3.50 -15.02 -4.58
CA VAL A 92 4.37 -13.98 -4.04
C VAL A 92 3.60 -12.95 -3.20
N GLY A 93 2.45 -12.50 -3.70
CA GLY A 93 1.67 -11.48 -3.01
C GLY A 93 1.00 -11.95 -1.72
N ARG A 94 0.78 -13.27 -1.56
CA ARG A 94 0.11 -13.81 -0.34
C ARG A 94 1.10 -14.27 0.72
N VAL A 95 2.35 -14.51 0.35
CA VAL A 95 3.38 -14.93 1.30
C VAL A 95 4.31 -13.80 1.72
N THR A 96 4.25 -12.64 1.07
CA THR A 96 5.08 -11.48 1.40
C THR A 96 4.26 -10.28 1.87
N VAL A 97 4.88 -9.45 2.71
CA VAL A 97 4.39 -8.14 3.14
C VAL A 97 5.46 -7.10 2.91
N GLY A 98 5.10 -5.96 2.36
CA GLY A 98 6.07 -4.90 2.12
C GLY A 98 5.44 -3.56 1.79
N ASN A 99 6.25 -2.54 1.96
CA ASN A 99 5.99 -1.16 1.60
C ASN A 99 7.25 -0.54 0.96
N LYS A 100 7.31 0.77 0.79
CA LYS A 100 8.48 1.43 0.18
C LYS A 100 9.79 1.29 0.99
N LYS A 101 9.72 0.95 2.28
CA LYS A 101 10.89 0.88 3.17
C LYS A 101 11.43 -0.53 3.32
N GLY A 102 10.56 -1.55 3.20
CA GLY A 102 10.96 -2.92 3.46
C GLY A 102 10.09 -3.99 2.82
N LEU A 103 10.60 -5.20 2.85
CA LEU A 103 9.96 -6.42 2.40
C LEU A 103 10.18 -7.53 3.44
N LEU A 104 9.10 -8.10 3.95
CA LEU A 104 9.10 -9.26 4.81
C LEU A 104 8.79 -10.51 4.01
N VAL A 105 9.62 -11.53 4.19
CA VAL A 105 9.47 -12.84 3.55
C VAL A 105 9.43 -13.94 4.61
N PRO A 106 8.71 -15.05 4.38
CA PRO A 106 8.60 -16.12 5.35
C PRO A 106 9.92 -16.87 5.54
N HIS A 107 10.06 -17.56 6.68
CA HIS A 107 11.27 -18.28 7.09
C HIS A 107 11.75 -19.33 6.07
N ASN A 108 10.84 -19.94 5.32
CA ASN A 108 11.14 -20.96 4.32
C ASN A 108 11.67 -20.39 2.98
N THR A 109 11.81 -19.08 2.83
CA THR A 109 12.44 -18.44 1.67
C THR A 109 13.90 -18.87 1.59
N THR A 110 14.32 -19.34 0.41
CA THR A 110 15.70 -19.83 0.21
C THR A 110 16.72 -18.69 0.23
N ASP A 111 17.98 -19.00 0.54
CA ASP A 111 19.04 -18.00 0.55
C ASP A 111 19.32 -17.43 -0.85
N GLN A 112 19.09 -18.21 -1.89
CA GLN A 112 19.21 -17.74 -3.28
C GLN A 112 18.11 -16.73 -3.63
N GLU A 113 16.86 -16.98 -3.25
CA GLU A 113 15.75 -16.06 -3.44
C GLU A 113 15.97 -14.77 -2.62
N LEU A 114 16.44 -14.91 -1.38
CA LEU A 114 16.75 -13.76 -0.52
C LEU A 114 17.88 -12.90 -1.12
N ALA A 115 18.95 -13.51 -1.62
CA ALA A 115 20.04 -12.81 -2.29
C ALA A 115 19.56 -12.14 -3.59
N HIS A 116 18.71 -12.83 -4.38
CA HIS A 116 18.10 -12.25 -5.58
C HIS A 116 17.28 -11.00 -5.25
N LEU A 117 16.40 -11.08 -4.25
CA LEU A 117 15.58 -9.95 -3.82
C LEU A 117 16.43 -8.77 -3.36
N ARG A 118 17.45 -9.00 -2.54
CA ARG A 118 18.36 -7.94 -2.06
C ARG A 118 19.15 -7.26 -3.17
N ASN A 119 19.48 -8.00 -4.23
CA ASN A 119 20.21 -7.45 -5.38
C ASN A 119 19.31 -6.74 -6.41
N ALA A 120 18.04 -7.14 -6.49
CA ALA A 120 17.10 -6.62 -7.49
C ALA A 120 16.24 -5.45 -6.99
N LEU A 121 16.05 -5.34 -5.66
CA LEU A 121 15.31 -4.25 -5.05
C LEU A 121 16.21 -3.03 -4.83
N PRO A 122 15.62 -1.82 -4.72
CA PRO A 122 16.37 -0.62 -4.37
C PRO A 122 17.12 -0.78 -3.03
N ASP A 123 18.32 -0.20 -2.92
CA ASP A 123 19.16 -0.27 -1.70
C ASP A 123 18.47 0.28 -0.43
N THR A 124 17.45 1.11 -0.61
CA THR A 124 16.64 1.68 0.49
C THR A 124 15.63 0.68 1.07
N VAL A 125 15.41 -0.46 0.40
CA VAL A 125 14.43 -1.46 0.80
C VAL A 125 15.11 -2.55 1.64
N VAL A 126 14.75 -2.66 2.89
CA VAL A 126 15.26 -3.68 3.80
C VAL A 126 14.51 -5.00 3.56
N VAL A 127 15.23 -6.07 3.21
CA VAL A 127 14.63 -7.41 3.03
C VAL A 127 14.92 -8.27 4.25
N GLN A 128 13.85 -8.62 5.00
CA GLN A 128 13.94 -9.37 6.25
C GLN A 128 13.15 -10.69 6.17
N ARG A 129 13.79 -11.79 6.60
CA ARG A 129 13.12 -13.08 6.80
C ARG A 129 12.49 -13.13 8.18
N VAL A 130 11.25 -13.65 8.27
CA VAL A 130 10.46 -13.70 9.50
C VAL A 130 10.12 -15.14 9.84
N GLU A 131 10.37 -15.55 11.09
CA GLU A 131 9.91 -16.81 11.64
C GLU A 131 8.52 -16.60 12.27
N GLU A 132 7.49 -16.83 11.47
CA GLU A 132 6.09 -16.70 11.90
C GLU A 132 5.36 -17.99 11.58
N ARG A 133 4.59 -18.47 12.55
CA ARG A 133 3.72 -19.65 12.40
C ARG A 133 2.70 -19.44 11.27
N LEU A 134 2.17 -18.23 11.16
CA LEU A 134 1.29 -17.80 10.08
C LEU A 134 2.12 -17.37 8.86
N SER A 135 2.76 -18.35 8.20
CA SER A 135 3.76 -18.12 7.14
C SER A 135 3.23 -17.41 5.89
N ALA A 136 1.92 -17.38 5.66
CA ALA A 136 1.28 -16.61 4.60
C ALA A 136 1.12 -15.13 5.03
N LEU A 137 2.25 -14.43 5.21
CA LEU A 137 2.28 -13.08 5.77
C LEU A 137 1.35 -12.12 5.05
N GLY A 138 1.27 -12.19 3.71
CA GLY A 138 0.41 -11.32 2.90
C GLY A 138 -1.09 -11.57 3.04
N ASN A 139 -1.50 -12.70 3.66
CA ASN A 139 -2.89 -12.92 4.05
C ASN A 139 -3.17 -12.35 5.46
N CYS A 140 -2.16 -12.37 6.32
CA CYS A 140 -2.28 -11.99 7.73
C CYS A 140 -2.01 -10.51 7.97
N VAL A 141 -1.31 -9.85 7.06
CA VAL A 141 -0.90 -8.44 7.21
C VAL A 141 -1.14 -7.68 5.92
N VAL A 142 -1.67 -6.48 6.05
CA VAL A 142 -1.77 -5.49 4.98
C VAL A 142 -1.21 -4.17 5.47
N THR A 143 -0.45 -3.46 4.63
CA THR A 143 0.27 -2.25 5.04
C THR A 143 0.30 -1.20 3.94
N ASN A 144 0.38 0.06 4.35
CA ASN A 144 0.86 1.16 3.53
C ASN A 144 2.24 1.65 4.05
N ASP A 145 2.64 2.87 3.77
CA ASP A 145 3.93 3.41 4.21
C ASP A 145 3.93 3.92 5.66
N HIS A 146 2.80 3.90 6.36
CA HIS A 146 2.61 4.49 7.68
C HIS A 146 2.02 3.53 8.71
N VAL A 147 1.08 2.68 8.29
CA VAL A 147 0.30 1.82 9.17
C VAL A 147 0.21 0.41 8.59
N ALA A 148 0.20 -0.59 9.46
CA ALA A 148 -0.11 -1.99 9.12
C ALA A 148 -1.27 -2.50 9.96
N LEU A 149 -2.20 -3.21 9.32
CA LEU A 149 -3.17 -4.06 10.00
C LEU A 149 -2.64 -5.48 10.00
N ALA A 150 -2.67 -6.12 11.15
CA ALA A 150 -2.16 -7.47 11.36
C ALA A 150 -3.23 -8.39 11.94
N HIS A 151 -3.09 -9.67 11.64
CA HIS A 151 -3.88 -10.75 12.22
C HIS A 151 -3.86 -10.69 13.76
N THR A 152 -4.96 -10.98 14.42
CA THR A 152 -5.10 -10.93 15.88
C THR A 152 -4.15 -11.86 16.62
N ASP A 153 -3.79 -13.01 16.03
CA ASP A 153 -2.94 -14.04 16.63
C ASP A 153 -1.49 -14.04 16.09
N ILE A 154 -1.07 -12.93 15.47
CA ILE A 154 0.33 -12.80 15.04
C ILE A 154 1.26 -12.76 16.25
N ASP A 155 2.43 -13.39 16.15
CA ASP A 155 3.39 -13.40 17.23
C ASP A 155 3.90 -11.98 17.53
N ARG A 156 4.18 -11.68 18.80
CA ARG A 156 4.62 -10.35 19.23
C ARG A 156 5.98 -9.96 18.64
N GLU A 157 6.87 -10.93 18.54
CA GLU A 157 8.18 -10.73 17.90
C GLU A 157 8.00 -10.37 16.40
N THR A 158 7.06 -10.99 15.72
CA THR A 158 6.72 -10.66 14.32
C THR A 158 6.14 -9.25 14.21
N GLU A 159 5.30 -8.84 15.16
CA GLU A 159 4.75 -7.46 15.21
C GLU A 159 5.87 -6.42 15.34
N ASP A 160 6.85 -6.66 16.24
CA ASP A 160 8.01 -5.80 16.40
C ASP A 160 8.86 -5.76 15.10
N ILE A 161 9.08 -6.91 14.45
CA ILE A 161 9.79 -6.98 13.15
C ILE A 161 9.06 -6.21 12.05
N ILE A 162 7.72 -6.30 11.98
CA ILE A 162 6.91 -5.53 11.02
C ILE A 162 7.11 -4.04 11.25
N SER A 163 6.99 -3.60 12.51
CA SER A 163 7.15 -2.20 12.89
C SER A 163 8.54 -1.67 12.53
N ASP A 164 9.59 -2.40 12.87
CA ASP A 164 10.97 -1.98 12.65
C ASP A 164 11.35 -1.98 11.16
N THR A 165 11.03 -3.07 10.43
CA THR A 165 11.45 -3.23 9.04
C THR A 165 10.66 -2.34 8.09
N LEU A 166 9.35 -2.23 8.30
CA LEU A 166 8.47 -1.43 7.44
C LEU A 166 8.36 0.02 7.94
N GLY A 167 8.80 0.30 9.19
CA GLY A 167 8.74 1.62 9.80
C GLY A 167 7.30 2.13 9.93
N VAL A 168 6.39 1.27 10.40
CA VAL A 168 4.94 1.50 10.48
C VAL A 168 4.43 1.22 11.89
N GLU A 169 3.30 1.83 12.24
CA GLU A 169 2.53 1.45 13.41
C GLU A 169 1.67 0.22 13.08
N VAL A 170 1.65 -0.78 13.97
CA VAL A 170 0.96 -2.05 13.72
C VAL A 170 -0.28 -2.15 14.62
N PHE A 171 -1.42 -2.43 14.04
CA PHE A 171 -2.68 -2.66 14.75
C PHE A 171 -3.19 -4.07 14.48
N ARG A 172 -3.48 -4.83 15.53
CA ARG A 172 -4.17 -6.12 15.45
C ARG A 172 -5.65 -5.86 15.23
N GLN A 173 -6.17 -6.29 14.09
CA GLN A 173 -7.54 -6.00 13.70
C GLN A 173 -8.19 -7.14 12.93
N THR A 174 -9.50 -7.05 12.75
CA THR A 174 -10.27 -7.89 11.85
C THR A 174 -10.97 -7.04 10.80
N VAL A 175 -11.28 -7.61 9.63
CA VAL A 175 -12.06 -6.98 8.56
C VAL A 175 -13.33 -7.80 8.34
N ALA A 176 -14.49 -7.22 8.59
CA ALA A 176 -15.79 -7.91 8.59
C ALA A 176 -15.78 -9.20 9.43
N GLY A 177 -15.11 -9.18 10.59
CA GLY A 177 -14.95 -10.33 11.47
C GLY A 177 -13.90 -11.37 11.01
N ASN A 178 -13.20 -11.14 9.90
CA ASN A 178 -12.15 -12.02 9.42
C ASN A 178 -10.79 -11.56 9.92
N ALA A 179 -10.01 -12.46 10.49
CA ALA A 179 -8.67 -12.18 11.00
C ALA A 179 -7.60 -12.11 9.89
N LEU A 180 -7.86 -12.67 8.70
CA LEU A 180 -6.97 -12.59 7.53
C LEU A 180 -7.10 -11.24 6.82
N VAL A 181 -6.72 -10.17 7.52
CA VAL A 181 -6.89 -8.79 7.06
C VAL A 181 -6.29 -8.51 5.69
N GLY A 182 -5.15 -9.14 5.37
CA GLY A 182 -4.48 -8.98 4.08
C GLY A 182 -5.22 -9.60 2.91
N SER A 183 -6.10 -10.58 3.16
CA SER A 183 -6.95 -11.15 2.12
C SER A 183 -8.17 -10.29 1.82
N TYR A 184 -8.69 -9.59 2.82
CA TYR A 184 -9.97 -8.86 2.76
C TYR A 184 -9.83 -7.35 2.74
N ALA A 185 -8.61 -6.83 2.70
CA ALA A 185 -8.35 -5.41 2.56
C ALA A 185 -7.19 -5.14 1.60
N SER A 186 -7.24 -4.00 0.93
CA SER A 186 -6.15 -3.44 0.13
C SER A 186 -6.19 -1.93 0.29
N PHE A 187 -5.06 -1.31 0.64
CA PHE A 187 -5.00 0.14 0.80
C PHE A 187 -3.62 0.71 0.45
N SER A 188 -3.62 1.97 0.06
CA SER A 188 -2.46 2.80 -0.21
C SER A 188 -2.38 3.94 0.82
N ASN A 189 -1.50 4.92 0.60
CA ASN A 189 -1.49 6.13 1.43
C ASN A 189 -2.64 7.11 1.08
N VAL A 190 -3.41 6.84 0.03
CA VAL A 190 -4.46 7.73 -0.49
C VAL A 190 -5.87 7.28 -0.14
N GLY A 191 -6.09 5.97 -0.14
CA GLY A 191 -7.38 5.37 0.13
C GLY A 191 -7.29 3.86 0.30
N GLY A 192 -8.43 3.21 0.59
CA GLY A 192 -8.46 1.77 0.73
C GLY A 192 -9.82 1.16 0.46
N MET A 193 -9.78 -0.12 0.08
CA MET A 193 -10.96 -0.95 -0.11
C MET A 193 -10.92 -2.12 0.86
N VAL A 194 -12.07 -2.41 1.46
CA VAL A 194 -12.27 -3.49 2.42
C VAL A 194 -13.41 -4.40 1.99
N HIS A 195 -13.50 -5.55 2.63
CA HIS A 195 -14.53 -6.55 2.40
C HIS A 195 -15.94 -5.94 2.30
N PRO A 196 -16.80 -6.35 1.33
CA PRO A 196 -18.10 -5.72 1.07
C PRO A 196 -19.05 -5.70 2.27
N ARG A 197 -18.93 -6.68 3.18
CA ARG A 197 -19.76 -6.79 4.39
C ARG A 197 -19.20 -6.09 5.62
N THR A 198 -18.15 -5.26 5.48
CA THR A 198 -17.62 -4.47 6.60
C THR A 198 -18.67 -3.43 7.02
N SER A 199 -19.04 -3.40 8.29
CA SER A 199 -20.04 -2.45 8.82
C SER A 199 -19.55 -1.01 8.68
N LEU A 200 -20.46 -0.04 8.71
CA LEU A 200 -20.09 1.38 8.66
C LEU A 200 -19.26 1.79 9.89
N GLU A 201 -19.58 1.23 11.06
CA GLU A 201 -18.83 1.47 12.30
C GLU A 201 -17.40 0.95 12.18
N ASP A 202 -17.20 -0.29 11.69
CA ASP A 202 -15.87 -0.86 11.45
C ASP A 202 -15.09 -0.06 10.39
N GLN A 203 -15.76 0.40 9.32
CA GLN A 203 -15.11 1.25 8.30
C GLN A 203 -14.65 2.58 8.87
N GLU A 204 -15.42 3.20 9.76
CA GLU A 204 -15.06 4.45 10.43
C GLU A 204 -13.89 4.24 11.39
N GLU A 205 -13.90 3.16 12.17
CA GLU A 205 -12.79 2.79 13.06
C GLU A 205 -11.51 2.53 12.26
N LEU A 206 -11.55 1.65 11.26
CA LEU A 206 -10.40 1.35 10.41
C LEU A 206 -9.90 2.59 9.64
N SER A 207 -10.79 3.43 9.12
CA SER A 207 -10.42 4.69 8.46
C SER A 207 -9.72 5.65 9.42
N SER A 208 -10.14 5.67 10.70
CA SER A 208 -9.48 6.47 11.73
C SER A 208 -8.08 5.94 12.06
N LEU A 209 -7.90 4.63 12.14
CA LEU A 209 -6.59 4.00 12.35
C LEU A 209 -5.64 4.24 11.18
N LEU A 210 -6.12 4.01 9.96
CA LEU A 210 -5.33 4.10 8.74
C LEU A 210 -5.11 5.54 8.26
N GLN A 211 -5.89 6.50 8.75
CA GLN A 211 -5.91 7.91 8.33
C GLN A 211 -6.15 8.09 6.81
N VAL A 212 -6.86 7.15 6.19
CA VAL A 212 -7.27 7.21 4.78
C VAL A 212 -8.75 6.86 4.63
N PRO A 213 -9.44 7.40 3.60
CA PRO A 213 -10.82 7.02 3.32
C PRO A 213 -10.90 5.54 2.94
N LEU A 214 -11.90 4.84 3.50
CA LEU A 214 -12.16 3.45 3.20
C LEU A 214 -13.53 3.28 2.57
N VAL A 215 -13.63 2.34 1.63
CA VAL A 215 -14.87 1.90 0.99
C VAL A 215 -14.97 0.39 1.09
N ALA A 216 -16.14 -0.11 1.49
CA ALA A 216 -16.46 -1.53 1.39
C ALA A 216 -16.97 -1.83 -0.03
N GLY A 217 -16.35 -2.77 -0.70
CA GLY A 217 -16.74 -3.13 -2.07
C GLY A 217 -16.05 -4.40 -2.57
N PRO A 218 -16.64 -5.06 -3.59
CA PRO A 218 -16.09 -6.23 -4.22
C PRO A 218 -15.14 -5.85 -5.36
N VAL A 219 -14.39 -6.86 -5.85
CA VAL A 219 -13.60 -6.83 -7.09
C VAL A 219 -13.91 -8.09 -7.90
N ASN A 220 -13.46 -8.20 -9.14
CA ASN A 220 -13.60 -9.41 -9.95
C ASN A 220 -15.04 -9.95 -10.02
N ARG A 221 -15.99 -9.08 -10.33
CA ARG A 221 -17.43 -9.41 -10.48
C ARG A 221 -18.03 -9.96 -9.19
N GLY A 222 -17.83 -9.24 -8.08
CA GLY A 222 -18.46 -9.56 -6.80
C GLY A 222 -17.62 -10.40 -5.86
N SER A 223 -16.32 -10.62 -6.13
CA SER A 223 -15.41 -11.30 -5.19
C SER A 223 -15.17 -10.43 -3.96
N ASP A 224 -15.28 -11.04 -2.79
CA ASP A 224 -15.06 -10.40 -1.49
C ASP A 224 -13.59 -10.44 -1.03
N VAL A 225 -12.73 -11.21 -1.74
CA VAL A 225 -11.30 -11.35 -1.41
C VAL A 225 -10.50 -10.23 -2.08
N VAL A 226 -10.73 -9.01 -1.61
CA VAL A 226 -10.19 -7.78 -2.20
C VAL A 226 -8.68 -7.81 -2.35
N GLY A 227 -7.96 -8.21 -1.31
CA GLY A 227 -6.50 -8.24 -1.32
C GLY A 227 -5.90 -9.27 -2.28
N ALA A 228 -6.63 -10.36 -2.59
CA ALA A 228 -6.20 -11.32 -3.61
C ALA A 228 -6.56 -10.86 -5.03
N GLY A 229 -7.70 -10.15 -5.18
CA GLY A 229 -8.20 -9.70 -6.48
C GLY A 229 -7.46 -8.50 -7.08
N MET A 230 -6.72 -7.73 -6.27
CA MET A 230 -6.06 -6.52 -6.73
C MET A 230 -4.75 -6.24 -6.01
N VAL A 231 -3.89 -5.43 -6.65
CA VAL A 231 -2.75 -4.77 -6.03
C VAL A 231 -2.77 -3.28 -6.37
N VAL A 232 -2.39 -2.46 -5.42
CA VAL A 232 -2.47 -0.99 -5.53
C VAL A 232 -1.31 -0.32 -4.82
N ASN A 233 -0.88 0.82 -5.36
CA ASN A 233 -0.05 1.81 -4.69
C ASN A 233 -0.69 3.20 -4.81
N ASP A 234 0.04 4.27 -4.54
CA ASP A 234 -0.51 5.63 -4.52
C ASP A 234 -0.90 6.18 -5.90
N TRP A 235 -0.51 5.52 -6.99
CA TRP A 235 -0.67 6.04 -8.36
C TRP A 235 -1.03 5.00 -9.42
N ALA A 236 -1.00 3.69 -9.11
CA ALA A 236 -1.37 2.62 -10.03
C ALA A 236 -2.18 1.54 -9.29
N ALA A 237 -3.08 0.89 -10.00
CA ALA A 237 -3.81 -0.29 -9.54
C ALA A 237 -3.91 -1.33 -10.66
N PHE A 238 -3.76 -2.60 -10.28
CA PHE A 238 -3.96 -3.75 -11.15
C PHE A 238 -5.01 -4.66 -10.54
N CYS A 239 -5.99 -5.07 -11.31
CA CYS A 239 -7.09 -5.94 -10.88
C CYS A 239 -7.34 -7.02 -11.91
N GLY A 240 -8.07 -8.06 -11.55
CA GLY A 240 -8.42 -9.12 -12.47
C GLY A 240 -9.31 -8.64 -13.62
N MET A 241 -9.22 -9.32 -14.76
CA MET A 241 -9.97 -8.95 -15.99
C MET A 241 -11.50 -9.07 -15.84
N ASP A 242 -11.98 -9.83 -14.85
CA ASP A 242 -13.42 -9.95 -14.57
C ASP A 242 -13.98 -8.76 -13.77
N THR A 243 -13.13 -7.81 -13.34
CA THR A 243 -13.59 -6.61 -12.64
C THR A 243 -14.47 -5.79 -13.55
N THR A 244 -15.69 -5.50 -13.08
CA THR A 244 -16.70 -4.78 -13.87
C THR A 244 -16.38 -3.28 -13.95
N SER A 245 -16.98 -2.60 -14.94
CA SER A 245 -16.80 -1.15 -15.10
C SER A 245 -17.24 -0.34 -13.88
N THR A 246 -18.27 -0.80 -13.17
CA THR A 246 -18.73 -0.15 -11.92
C THR A 246 -17.70 -0.32 -10.83
N GLU A 247 -17.15 -1.53 -10.63
CA GLU A 247 -16.08 -1.79 -9.66
C GLU A 247 -14.82 -0.98 -9.98
N LEU A 248 -14.44 -0.90 -11.30
CA LEU A 248 -13.32 -0.08 -11.76
C LEU A 248 -13.49 1.41 -11.39
N SER A 249 -14.70 1.97 -11.64
CA SER A 249 -14.98 3.36 -11.29
C SER A 249 -14.86 3.62 -9.79
N VAL A 250 -15.25 2.67 -8.94
CA VAL A 250 -15.06 2.76 -7.48
C VAL A 250 -13.58 2.76 -7.13
N LEU A 251 -12.78 1.85 -7.73
CA LEU A 251 -11.33 1.79 -7.53
C LEU A 251 -10.65 3.11 -7.91
N GLU A 252 -10.98 3.67 -9.08
CA GLU A 252 -10.44 4.95 -9.55
C GLU A 252 -10.71 6.08 -8.55
N GLN A 253 -11.92 6.15 -8.02
CA GLN A 253 -12.33 7.20 -7.08
C GLN A 253 -11.68 7.03 -5.71
N VAL A 254 -11.65 5.81 -5.17
CA VAL A 254 -11.11 5.51 -3.83
C VAL A 254 -9.60 5.76 -3.78
N PHE A 255 -8.88 5.27 -4.79
CA PHE A 255 -7.43 5.41 -4.87
C PHE A 255 -6.99 6.67 -5.63
N ARG A 256 -7.95 7.50 -6.09
CA ARG A 256 -7.73 8.75 -6.84
C ARG A 256 -6.82 8.56 -8.06
N LEU A 257 -6.97 7.46 -8.74
CA LEU A 257 -6.23 7.16 -9.96
C LEU A 257 -6.69 8.13 -11.05
N GLY A 258 -5.76 8.70 -11.84
CA GLY A 258 -6.07 9.61 -12.93
C GLY A 258 -6.47 11.05 -12.54
N ALA A 259 -6.73 11.35 -11.29
CA ALA A 259 -6.80 12.73 -10.85
C ALA A 259 -5.40 13.30 -10.86
N GLY A 260 -5.09 14.15 -11.84
CA GLY A 260 -3.88 14.95 -11.80
C GLY A 260 -3.75 15.51 -10.40
N ARG A 261 -2.65 15.18 -9.72
CA ARG A 261 -2.36 15.53 -8.33
C ARG A 261 -2.75 16.97 -8.07
N PRO A 262 -3.50 17.30 -7.02
CA PRO A 262 -3.81 18.69 -6.72
C PRO A 262 -2.48 19.42 -6.54
N VAL A 263 -2.26 20.45 -7.34
CA VAL A 263 -1.15 21.40 -7.20
C VAL A 263 -1.18 21.86 -5.74
N ALA A 264 -0.08 21.66 -5.03
CA ALA A 264 0.11 22.14 -3.68
C ALA A 264 -0.17 23.67 -3.67
N GLY A 265 -1.34 24.07 -3.17
CA GLY A 265 -1.76 25.47 -3.15
C GLY A 265 -3.23 25.72 -2.85
N ALA A 266 -4.11 24.74 -2.93
CA ALA A 266 -5.51 24.91 -2.56
C ALA A 266 -5.74 24.41 -1.11
N ALA A 267 -5.45 25.27 -0.13
CA ALA A 267 -5.95 25.12 1.21
C ALA A 267 -7.48 25.30 1.18
N GLY A 268 -8.22 24.29 1.59
CA GLY A 268 -9.68 24.42 1.73
C GLY A 268 -10.38 23.08 1.95
N GLY A 269 -10.62 22.74 3.20
CA GLY A 269 -11.56 21.87 3.84
C GLY A 269 -12.49 21.01 2.98
N GLY A 270 -12.51 19.71 3.23
CA GLY A 270 -13.54 18.84 2.70
C GLY A 270 -13.32 17.32 2.85
N GLY A 271 -12.60 16.87 3.90
CA GLY A 271 -12.41 15.42 4.11
C GLY A 271 -13.66 14.62 4.53
N GLY A 272 -14.79 15.28 4.78
CA GLY A 272 -16.00 14.62 5.26
C GLY A 272 -17.11 14.38 4.23
N ALA A 273 -17.10 15.08 3.12
CA ALA A 273 -18.20 15.02 2.15
C ALA A 273 -18.04 13.90 1.12
N LEU A 274 -16.80 13.69 0.64
CA LEU A 274 -16.53 12.70 -0.43
C LEU A 274 -16.88 11.27 -0.04
N GLY A 275 -16.60 10.90 1.21
CA GLY A 275 -16.92 9.57 1.73
C GLY A 275 -18.43 9.31 1.84
N LYS A 276 -19.24 10.34 2.06
CA LYS A 276 -20.69 10.20 2.18
C LYS A 276 -21.36 10.04 0.82
N ASP A 277 -20.91 10.77 -0.16
CA ASP A 277 -21.46 10.72 -1.53
C ASP A 277 -21.10 9.40 -2.22
N LEU A 278 -19.90 8.87 -2.04
CA LEU A 278 -19.51 7.55 -2.51
C LEU A 278 -20.28 6.40 -1.86
N ARG A 279 -20.57 6.53 -0.57
CA ARG A 279 -21.40 5.57 0.18
C ARG A 279 -22.84 5.55 -0.32
N ALA A 280 -23.42 6.71 -0.61
CA ALA A 280 -24.77 6.83 -1.14
C ALA A 280 -24.89 6.21 -2.55
N ALA A 281 -23.92 6.45 -3.42
CA ALA A 281 -23.91 5.90 -4.78
C ALA A 281 -23.77 4.37 -4.81
N LEU A 282 -23.03 3.77 -3.85
CA LEU A 282 -22.89 2.31 -3.74
C LEU A 282 -24.16 1.64 -3.20
N ILE A 283 -24.87 2.29 -2.26
CA ILE A 283 -26.12 1.77 -1.70
C ILE A 283 -27.22 1.74 -2.75
N ASP A 284 -27.30 2.78 -3.61
CA ASP A 284 -28.28 2.85 -4.70
C ASP A 284 -28.01 1.84 -5.83
N THR A 285 -26.78 1.36 -5.97
CA THR A 285 -26.43 0.37 -7.02
C THR A 285 -26.58 -1.08 -6.55
N LEU A 286 -26.67 -1.32 -5.25
CA LEU A 286 -26.79 -2.66 -4.65
C LEU A 286 -28.20 -2.96 -4.10
N SER A 287 -29.12 -2.00 -4.15
CA SER A 287 -30.54 -2.17 -3.85
C SER A 287 -31.36 -2.41 -5.14
#